data_8e317a5ff3d0bb5c4c66d74c3a517b45
#
_entry.id   8e317a5ff3d0bb5c4c66d74c3a517b45
#
_cell.length_a   1.000
_cell.length_b   1.000
_cell.length_c   1.000
_cell.angle_alpha   90.00
_cell.angle_beta   90.00
_cell.angle_gamma   90.00
#
_symmetry.space_group_name_H-M   'P 1'
#
loop_
_entity.id
_entity.type
_entity.pdbx_description
1 polymer ?
#
loop_
_entity_poly.entity_id
_entity_poly.type
_entity_poly.pdbx_seq_one_letter_code
_entity_poly.pdbx_strand_id
1 'polypeptide(L)'
;MWIFLLTEVMVFSTLLSAYLRYRASMPDYSPDIDCGLYFEDCWVPAADVIRSHLIFGVINTFALLLSSLTVVLALYAAKNNNPKAVTRYLTVTFVLGALFLALKLWEWNEMRHYNFWDESHNGCDVLAGQSIADHCIAPKYANGFWLDTSIEGSTFYITTGMHGAHVFIGLIALGYLIAKSNKDGYNEENHETIELFGLYWHYVDLVWVFVFPFFYLY
;
A
#
# COMPACT_ATOMS: atom_id res chain seq x y z
N MET A 1 -14.12 -19.35 -3.64
CA MET A 1 -13.52 -18.07 -4.06
C MET A 1 -14.42 -16.87 -3.69
N TRP A 2 -15.68 -16.80 -4.14
CA TRP A 2 -16.56 -15.64 -3.86
C TRP A 2 -16.74 -15.31 -2.37
N ILE A 3 -16.95 -16.32 -1.51
CA ILE A 3 -17.09 -16.12 -0.07
C ILE A 3 -15.79 -15.53 0.51
N PHE A 4 -14.64 -16.02 0.10
CA PHE A 4 -13.33 -15.48 0.49
C PHE A 4 -13.20 -14.02 0.06
N LEU A 5 -13.50 -13.67 -1.19
CA LEU A 5 -13.45 -12.29 -1.66
C LEU A 5 -14.39 -11.37 -0.86
N LEU A 6 -15.59 -11.84 -0.49
CA LEU A 6 -16.52 -11.09 0.35
C LEU A 6 -15.94 -10.80 1.74
N THR A 7 -15.28 -11.77 2.37
CA THR A 7 -14.63 -11.55 3.68
C THR A 7 -13.51 -10.53 3.57
N GLU A 8 -12.72 -10.57 2.51
CA GLU A 8 -11.65 -9.59 2.28
C GLU A 8 -12.18 -8.17 2.01
N VAL A 9 -13.28 -8.03 1.26
CA VAL A 9 -13.97 -6.74 1.08
C VAL A 9 -14.38 -6.17 2.44
N MET A 10 -14.91 -6.98 3.35
CA MET A 10 -15.28 -6.56 4.70
C MET A 10 -14.06 -6.06 5.49
N VAL A 11 -12.94 -6.78 5.44
CA VAL A 11 -11.69 -6.38 6.13
C VAL A 11 -11.19 -5.02 5.63
N PHE A 12 -11.03 -4.86 4.31
CA PHE A 12 -10.53 -3.59 3.76
C PHE A 12 -11.52 -2.44 3.93
N SER A 13 -12.83 -2.69 3.83
CA SER A 13 -13.83 -1.65 4.07
C SER A 13 -13.84 -1.17 5.52
N THR A 14 -13.61 -2.05 6.48
CA THR A 14 -13.48 -1.66 7.89
C THR A 14 -12.22 -0.83 8.14
N LEU A 15 -11.09 -1.18 7.55
CA LEU A 15 -9.85 -0.41 7.66
C LEU A 15 -10.00 0.99 7.05
N LEU A 16 -10.55 1.09 5.85
CA LEU A 16 -10.79 2.39 5.19
C LEU A 16 -11.84 3.23 5.93
N SER A 17 -12.91 2.62 6.46
CA SER A 17 -13.92 3.35 7.24
C SER A 17 -13.36 3.84 8.57
N ALA A 18 -12.46 3.08 9.21
CA ALA A 18 -11.76 3.51 10.41
C ALA A 18 -10.88 4.75 10.11
N TYR A 19 -10.11 4.71 9.03
CA TYR A 19 -9.30 5.85 8.57
C TYR A 19 -10.18 7.10 8.38
N LEU A 20 -11.26 6.99 7.60
CA LEU A 20 -12.18 8.13 7.35
C LEU A 20 -12.81 8.66 8.63
N ARG A 21 -13.18 7.79 9.57
CA ARG A 21 -13.74 8.19 10.85
C ARG A 21 -12.74 8.96 11.68
N TYR A 22 -11.50 8.49 11.79
CA TYR A 22 -10.45 9.20 12.51
C TYR A 22 -10.14 10.54 11.84
N ARG A 23 -10.00 10.57 10.52
CA ARG A 23 -9.76 11.79 9.74
C ARG A 23 -10.87 12.84 9.95
N ALA A 24 -12.13 12.40 10.01
CA ALA A 24 -13.27 13.29 10.20
C ALA A 24 -13.47 13.73 11.66
N SER A 25 -12.97 12.99 12.64
CA SER A 25 -13.17 13.27 14.07
C SER A 25 -12.05 14.05 14.72
N MET A 26 -10.86 14.03 14.13
CA MET A 26 -9.70 14.73 14.69
C MET A 26 -9.54 16.11 14.06
N PRO A 27 -9.27 17.15 14.87
CA PRO A 27 -8.92 18.47 14.35
C PRO A 27 -7.59 18.37 13.59
N ASP A 28 -7.45 19.18 12.54
CA ASP A 28 -6.17 19.34 11.88
C ASP A 28 -5.17 19.98 12.85
N TYR A 29 -3.91 19.57 12.75
CA TYR A 29 -2.85 20.19 13.53
C TYR A 29 -2.80 21.70 13.28
N SER A 30 -2.82 22.46 14.34
CA SER A 30 -2.62 23.90 14.34
C SER A 30 -1.70 24.25 15.52
N PRO A 31 -0.79 25.22 15.36
CA PRO A 31 0.08 25.66 16.47
C PRO A 31 -0.68 26.13 17.71
N ASP A 32 -1.94 26.53 17.54
CA ASP A 32 -2.82 27.02 18.61
C ASP A 32 -3.59 25.91 19.34
N ILE A 33 -3.53 24.67 18.84
CA ILE A 33 -4.23 23.52 19.42
C ILE A 33 -3.22 22.67 20.18
N ASP A 34 -3.50 22.41 21.45
CA ASP A 34 -2.73 21.48 22.26
C ASP A 34 -3.08 20.03 21.83
N CYS A 35 -2.19 19.42 21.06
CA CYS A 35 -2.36 18.07 20.54
C CYS A 35 -1.82 16.99 21.48
N GLY A 36 -1.51 17.33 22.73
CA GLY A 36 -0.86 16.42 23.65
C GLY A 36 0.60 16.12 23.29
N LEU A 37 1.28 15.42 24.22
CA LEU A 37 2.72 15.10 24.10
C LEU A 37 3.06 14.18 22.91
N TYR A 38 2.06 13.46 22.34
CA TYR A 38 2.23 12.41 21.34
C TYR A 38 1.41 12.65 20.08
N PHE A 39 0.84 13.85 19.89
CA PHE A 39 -0.07 14.13 18.78
C PHE A 39 -1.24 13.12 18.67
N GLU A 40 -1.65 12.54 19.82
CA GLU A 40 -2.71 11.55 19.87
C GLU A 40 -4.08 12.16 19.56
N ASP A 41 -4.26 13.44 19.88
CA ASP A 41 -5.53 14.15 19.76
C ASP A 41 -5.65 15.00 18.49
N CYS A 42 -4.60 15.07 17.66
CA CYS A 42 -4.61 15.83 16.42
C CYS A 42 -4.27 14.97 15.22
N TRP A 43 -4.85 15.35 14.07
CA TRP A 43 -4.46 14.83 12.79
C TRP A 43 -3.19 15.56 12.31
N VAL A 44 -2.06 14.91 12.43
CA VAL A 44 -0.81 15.44 11.87
C VAL A 44 -0.84 15.19 10.36
N PRO A 45 -0.79 16.22 9.52
CA PRO A 45 -0.79 16.00 8.09
C PRO A 45 0.53 15.32 7.68
N ALA A 46 0.52 13.99 7.65
CA ALA A 46 1.55 13.23 6.95
C ALA A 46 1.46 13.45 5.43
N ALA A 47 0.51 14.27 5.01
CA ALA A 47 0.24 14.58 3.63
C ALA A 47 1.49 15.04 2.87
N ASP A 48 2.37 15.79 3.48
CA ASP A 48 3.59 16.26 2.82
C ASP A 48 4.61 15.12 2.63
N VAL A 49 4.73 14.22 3.61
CA VAL A 49 5.59 13.03 3.51
C VAL A 49 5.02 12.05 2.48
N ILE A 50 3.72 11.78 2.54
CA ILE A 50 3.07 10.86 1.58
C ILE A 50 3.02 11.49 0.19
N ARG A 51 2.77 12.81 0.06
CA ARG A 51 2.77 13.51 -1.23
C ARG A 51 4.14 13.58 -1.90
N SER A 52 5.22 13.69 -1.13
CA SER A 52 6.58 13.60 -1.71
C SER A 52 6.82 12.24 -2.39
N HIS A 53 6.12 11.20 -1.94
CA HIS A 53 6.17 9.84 -2.49
C HIS A 53 5.03 9.51 -3.47
N LEU A 54 4.20 10.50 -3.86
CA LEU A 54 3.08 10.31 -4.79
C LEU A 54 3.49 9.63 -6.11
N ILE A 55 4.66 9.98 -6.64
CA ILE A 55 5.19 9.40 -7.88
C ILE A 55 5.38 7.90 -7.75
N PHE A 56 5.88 7.41 -6.60
CA PHE A 56 6.03 5.98 -6.34
C PHE A 56 4.67 5.27 -6.28
N GLY A 57 3.68 5.90 -5.65
CA GLY A 57 2.30 5.39 -5.61
C GLY A 57 1.68 5.27 -7.01
N VAL A 58 1.89 6.27 -7.86
CA VAL A 58 1.42 6.27 -9.26
C VAL A 58 2.10 5.17 -10.06
N ILE A 59 3.43 5.05 -10.00
CA ILE A 59 4.19 3.99 -10.69
C ILE A 59 3.71 2.60 -10.24
N ASN A 60 3.52 2.40 -8.93
CA ASN A 60 3.00 1.18 -8.35
C ASN A 60 1.60 0.83 -8.87
N THR A 61 0.72 1.83 -8.97
CA THR A 61 -0.63 1.65 -9.52
C THR A 61 -0.58 1.20 -10.98
N PHE A 62 0.26 1.83 -11.80
CA PHE A 62 0.43 1.41 -13.20
C PHE A 62 1.02 0.01 -13.32
N ALA A 63 2.00 -0.35 -12.48
CA ALA A 63 2.58 -1.68 -12.48
C ALA A 63 1.52 -2.77 -12.18
N LEU A 64 0.64 -2.54 -11.21
CA LEU A 64 -0.45 -3.47 -10.89
C LEU A 64 -1.48 -3.54 -12.01
N LEU A 65 -1.94 -2.42 -12.57
CA LEU A 65 -2.88 -2.43 -13.69
C LEU A 65 -2.33 -3.18 -14.91
N LEU A 66 -1.04 -3.02 -15.22
CA LEU A 66 -0.39 -3.78 -16.28
C LEU A 66 -0.29 -5.27 -15.91
N SER A 67 -0.03 -5.60 -14.66
CA SER A 67 0.01 -6.99 -14.20
C SER A 67 -1.36 -7.67 -14.32
N SER A 68 -2.43 -6.92 -14.03
CA SER A 68 -3.81 -7.37 -14.20
C SER A 68 -4.11 -7.71 -15.67
N LEU A 69 -3.70 -6.85 -16.59
CA LEU A 69 -3.84 -7.11 -18.03
C LEU A 69 -3.08 -8.38 -18.46
N THR A 70 -1.86 -8.58 -17.94
CA THR A 70 -1.05 -9.75 -18.31
C THR A 70 -1.65 -11.07 -17.82
N VAL A 71 -2.37 -11.09 -16.69
CA VAL A 71 -3.12 -12.26 -16.24
C VAL A 71 -4.26 -12.61 -17.20
N VAL A 72 -5.00 -11.61 -17.70
CA VAL A 72 -6.04 -11.82 -18.71
C VAL A 72 -5.46 -12.39 -20.00
N LEU A 73 -4.31 -11.87 -20.45
CA LEU A 73 -3.62 -12.39 -21.64
C LEU A 73 -3.10 -13.81 -21.42
N ALA A 74 -2.68 -14.17 -20.19
CA ALA A 74 -2.31 -15.54 -19.85
C ALA A 74 -3.51 -16.49 -19.96
N LEU A 75 -4.68 -16.09 -19.45
CA LEU A 75 -5.92 -16.86 -19.58
C LEU A 75 -6.35 -17.02 -21.04
N TYR A 76 -6.28 -15.95 -21.83
CA TYR A 76 -6.56 -15.99 -23.25
C TYR A 76 -5.62 -16.95 -24.01
N ALA A 77 -4.32 -16.91 -23.69
CA ALA A 77 -3.33 -17.80 -24.27
C ALA A 77 -3.57 -19.28 -23.87
N ALA A 78 -4.04 -19.55 -22.65
CA ALA A 78 -4.41 -20.90 -22.20
C ALA A 78 -5.59 -21.45 -23.01
N LYS A 79 -6.63 -20.64 -23.21
CA LYS A 79 -7.81 -21.01 -24.04
C LYS A 79 -7.45 -21.26 -25.51
N ASN A 80 -6.38 -20.65 -26.00
CA ASN A 80 -5.87 -20.88 -27.36
C ASN A 80 -4.78 -21.96 -27.43
N ASN A 81 -4.65 -22.81 -26.43
CA ASN A 81 -3.68 -23.92 -26.39
C ASN A 81 -2.23 -23.52 -26.65
N ASN A 82 -1.81 -22.32 -26.16
CA ASN A 82 -0.45 -21.83 -26.32
C ASN A 82 0.32 -21.77 -24.98
N PRO A 83 0.87 -22.90 -24.49
CA PRO A 83 1.49 -22.96 -23.15
C PRO A 83 2.72 -22.06 -23.00
N LYS A 84 3.47 -21.82 -24.08
CA LYS A 84 4.64 -20.92 -24.04
C LYS A 84 4.25 -19.46 -23.78
N ALA A 85 3.14 -19.03 -24.37
CA ALA A 85 2.63 -17.69 -24.14
C ALA A 85 2.07 -17.55 -22.72
N VAL A 86 1.40 -18.57 -22.19
CA VAL A 86 0.91 -18.62 -20.81
C VAL A 86 2.07 -18.39 -19.82
N THR A 87 3.14 -19.20 -19.93
CA THR A 87 4.30 -19.06 -19.05
C THR A 87 4.91 -17.67 -19.13
N ARG A 88 5.03 -17.10 -20.34
CA ARG A 88 5.58 -15.74 -20.52
C ARG A 88 4.73 -14.69 -19.81
N TYR A 89 3.41 -14.71 -20.00
CA TYR A 89 2.52 -13.73 -19.39
C TYR A 89 2.48 -13.86 -17.86
N LEU A 90 2.42 -15.08 -17.32
CA LEU A 90 2.48 -15.32 -15.88
C LEU A 90 3.84 -14.84 -15.29
N THR A 91 4.94 -15.03 -15.99
CA THR A 91 6.26 -14.52 -15.56
C THR A 91 6.29 -12.99 -15.54
N VAL A 92 5.73 -12.32 -16.55
CA VAL A 92 5.63 -10.86 -16.57
C VAL A 92 4.78 -10.37 -15.39
N THR A 93 3.64 -11.00 -15.12
CA THR A 93 2.82 -10.69 -13.93
C THR A 93 3.62 -10.82 -12.64
N PHE A 94 4.41 -11.90 -12.51
CA PHE A 94 5.26 -12.13 -11.33
C PHE A 94 6.28 -11.01 -11.15
N VAL A 95 6.96 -10.61 -12.22
CA VAL A 95 7.95 -9.53 -12.18
C VAL A 95 7.31 -8.20 -11.80
N LEU A 96 6.15 -7.86 -12.35
CA LEU A 96 5.43 -6.62 -12.03
C LEU A 96 4.92 -6.61 -10.58
N GLY A 97 4.39 -7.72 -10.08
CA GLY A 97 3.98 -7.83 -8.68
C GLY A 97 5.16 -7.80 -7.70
N ALA A 98 6.29 -8.42 -8.06
CA ALA A 98 7.50 -8.35 -7.26
C ALA A 98 8.10 -6.93 -7.25
N LEU A 99 8.06 -6.24 -8.39
CA LEU A 99 8.46 -4.83 -8.50
C LEU A 99 7.60 -3.94 -7.59
N PHE A 100 6.28 -4.14 -7.57
CA PHE A 100 5.38 -3.43 -6.67
C PHE A 100 5.81 -3.59 -5.21
N LEU A 101 6.04 -4.82 -4.74
CA LEU A 101 6.48 -5.06 -3.36
C LEU A 101 7.85 -4.42 -3.07
N ALA A 102 8.80 -4.52 -4.00
CA ALA A 102 10.13 -3.93 -3.84
C ALA A 102 10.06 -2.40 -3.71
N LEU A 103 9.30 -1.74 -4.58
CA LEU A 103 9.09 -0.29 -4.52
C LEU A 103 8.35 0.12 -3.24
N LYS A 104 7.39 -0.69 -2.78
CA LYS A 104 6.65 -0.40 -1.55
C LYS A 104 7.52 -0.53 -0.30
N LEU A 105 8.37 -1.54 -0.24
CA LEU A 105 9.35 -1.69 0.85
C LEU A 105 10.39 -0.57 0.84
N TRP A 106 10.82 -0.13 -0.34
CA TRP A 106 11.72 1.02 -0.45
C TRP A 106 11.04 2.31 0.03
N GLU A 107 9.83 2.59 -0.43
CA GLU A 107 9.02 3.73 0.02
C GLU A 107 8.87 3.74 1.56
N TRP A 108 8.55 2.61 2.17
CA TRP A 108 8.46 2.49 3.63
C TRP A 108 9.81 2.75 4.33
N ASN A 109 10.90 2.30 3.73
CA ASN A 109 12.24 2.57 4.27
C ASN A 109 12.58 4.06 4.19
N GLU A 110 12.27 4.73 3.09
CA GLU A 110 12.47 6.18 2.95
C GLU A 110 11.61 6.96 3.95
N MET A 111 10.31 6.63 4.07
CA MET A 111 9.42 7.28 5.05
C MET A 111 9.89 7.08 6.49
N ARG A 112 10.46 5.92 6.82
CA ARG A 112 10.99 5.63 8.14
C ARG A 112 12.22 6.49 8.48
N HIS A 113 13.01 6.84 7.49
CA HIS A 113 14.20 7.69 7.65
C HIS A 113 13.93 9.17 7.37
N TYR A 114 12.71 9.51 6.98
CA TYR A 114 12.32 10.89 6.73
C TYR A 114 12.32 11.67 8.05
N ASN A 115 13.18 12.67 8.14
CA ASN A 115 13.17 13.58 9.27
C ASN A 115 11.98 14.53 9.12
N PHE A 116 10.94 14.30 9.88
CA PHE A 116 9.72 15.13 9.90
C PHE A 116 10.03 16.59 10.33
N TRP A 117 11.12 16.75 11.06
CA TRP A 117 11.64 18.03 11.52
C TRP A 117 12.92 18.35 10.72
N ASP A 118 12.76 19.06 9.61
CA ASP A 118 13.89 19.67 8.92
C ASP A 118 14.51 20.72 9.84
N GLU A 119 15.84 20.83 9.86
CA GLU A 119 16.57 21.82 10.66
C GLU A 119 16.15 23.27 10.35
N SER A 120 15.53 23.52 9.19
CA SER A 120 14.96 24.82 8.81
C SER A 120 13.67 25.19 9.53
N HIS A 121 12.98 24.21 10.10
CA HIS A 121 11.82 24.36 10.95
C HIS A 121 12.18 23.82 12.33
N ASN A 122 13.12 24.52 13.02
CA ASN A 122 13.26 24.33 14.45
C ASN A 122 11.88 24.52 15.05
N GLY A 123 11.15 23.44 15.35
CA GLY A 123 9.81 23.49 15.93
C GLY A 123 9.74 24.28 17.24
N CYS A 124 10.91 24.67 17.74
CA CYS A 124 11.10 25.59 18.81
C CYS A 124 11.10 27.06 18.36
N ASP A 125 11.41 27.37 17.10
CA ASP A 125 11.49 28.78 16.61
C ASP A 125 10.12 29.37 16.27
N VAL A 126 9.13 28.57 15.98
CA VAL A 126 7.75 29.03 15.69
C VAL A 126 7.08 29.56 16.97
N LEU A 127 7.58 29.19 18.13
CA LEU A 127 7.11 29.62 19.43
C LEU A 127 8.12 30.58 20.15
N ALA A 128 9.12 31.04 19.44
CA ALA A 128 10.21 31.89 19.97
C ALA A 128 9.80 33.28 20.52
N GLY A 129 8.51 33.57 20.58
CA GLY A 129 7.98 34.73 21.31
C GLY A 129 7.75 34.49 22.81
N GLN A 130 7.78 33.26 23.27
CA GLN A 130 7.68 32.87 24.68
C GLN A 130 8.80 31.87 24.99
N SER A 131 9.45 32.03 26.14
CA SER A 131 10.51 31.11 26.58
C SER A 131 9.96 29.73 26.89
N ILE A 132 9.77 28.92 25.84
CA ILE A 132 9.30 27.54 25.90
C ILE A 132 10.50 26.60 25.76
N ALA A 133 11.66 27.00 26.23
CA ALA A 133 12.85 26.16 26.31
C ALA A 133 12.60 24.84 27.08
N ASP A 134 11.61 24.83 27.97
CA ASP A 134 11.24 23.66 28.76
C ASP A 134 10.21 22.73 28.07
N HIS A 135 9.59 23.16 26.96
CA HIS A 135 8.60 22.37 26.22
C HIS A 135 9.08 21.92 24.84
N CYS A 136 10.28 22.30 24.43
CA CYS A 136 10.95 21.67 23.31
C CYS A 136 11.47 20.28 23.74
N ILE A 137 10.56 19.40 24.11
CA ILE A 137 10.86 17.98 24.13
C ILE A 137 11.06 17.64 22.67
N ALA A 138 12.33 17.42 22.26
CA ALA A 138 12.64 16.80 21.00
C ALA A 138 11.73 15.56 20.94
N PRO A 139 10.71 15.54 20.09
CA PRO A 139 9.72 14.49 20.20
C PRO A 139 10.44 13.18 19.99
N LYS A 140 10.08 12.18 20.77
CA LYS A 140 10.52 10.79 20.64
C LYS A 140 10.42 10.28 19.19
N TYR A 141 9.79 11.06 18.34
CA TYR A 141 9.44 10.84 16.93
C TYR A 141 10.25 11.69 15.93
N ALA A 142 11.36 12.28 16.33
CA ALA A 142 12.31 12.91 15.40
C ALA A 142 12.87 11.91 14.35
N ASN A 143 12.55 10.63 14.48
CA ASN A 143 13.09 9.53 13.70
C ASN A 143 12.07 8.91 12.73
N GLY A 144 11.37 9.72 11.95
CA GLY A 144 10.64 9.21 10.80
C GLY A 144 9.17 8.88 11.03
N PHE A 145 8.45 8.74 9.92
CA PHE A 145 7.04 8.36 9.90
C PHE A 145 6.92 6.84 10.02
N TRP A 146 6.36 6.36 11.13
CA TRP A 146 6.24 4.95 11.45
C TRP A 146 4.91 4.62 12.14
N LEU A 147 4.65 3.33 12.40
CA LEU A 147 3.43 2.80 13.01
C LEU A 147 3.02 3.48 14.32
N ASP A 148 3.98 3.90 15.14
CA ASP A 148 3.77 4.49 16.46
C ASP A 148 3.82 6.03 16.46
N THR A 149 3.98 6.65 15.28
CA THR A 149 4.12 8.10 15.16
C THR A 149 2.78 8.80 15.29
N SER A 150 1.74 8.26 14.65
CA SER A 150 0.40 8.84 14.66
C SER A 150 -0.65 7.79 14.30
N ILE A 151 -1.92 8.09 14.56
CA ILE A 151 -3.05 7.23 14.14
C ILE A 151 -3.09 7.13 12.62
N GLU A 152 -2.74 8.21 11.91
CA GLU A 152 -2.61 8.20 10.45
C GLU A 152 -1.52 7.23 10.00
N GLY A 153 -0.33 7.29 10.59
CA GLY A 153 0.75 6.35 10.34
C GLY A 153 0.32 4.90 10.60
N SER A 154 -0.29 4.65 11.75
CA SER A 154 -0.79 3.31 12.09
C SER A 154 -1.78 2.79 11.06
N THR A 155 -2.78 3.57 10.68
CA THR A 155 -3.80 3.16 9.68
C THR A 155 -3.22 2.99 8.30
N PHE A 156 -2.29 3.85 7.89
CA PHE A 156 -1.58 3.76 6.62
C PHE A 156 -0.77 2.45 6.52
N TYR A 157 0.11 2.19 7.50
CA TYR A 157 0.96 0.99 7.46
C TYR A 157 0.18 -0.30 7.64
N ILE A 158 -0.87 -0.33 8.45
CA ILE A 158 -1.73 -1.52 8.62
C ILE A 158 -2.47 -1.81 7.32
N THR A 159 -3.08 -0.81 6.70
CA THR A 159 -3.87 -1.00 5.46
C THR A 159 -2.99 -1.38 4.29
N THR A 160 -1.89 -0.64 4.06
CA THR A 160 -0.96 -0.92 2.96
C THR A 160 -0.17 -2.20 3.20
N GLY A 161 0.14 -2.53 4.46
CA GLY A 161 0.81 -3.78 4.85
C GLY A 161 -0.08 -5.01 4.64
N MET A 162 -1.35 -4.93 5.03
CA MET A 162 -2.33 -5.99 4.76
C MET A 162 -2.48 -6.22 3.26
N HIS A 163 -2.59 -5.12 2.47
CA HIS A 163 -2.60 -5.23 1.01
C HIS A 163 -1.32 -5.88 0.47
N GLY A 164 -0.14 -5.44 0.93
CA GLY A 164 1.15 -6.02 0.54
C GLY A 164 1.28 -7.50 0.89
N ALA A 165 0.72 -7.94 2.03
CA ALA A 165 0.66 -9.36 2.40
C ALA A 165 -0.19 -10.17 1.41
N HIS A 166 -1.32 -9.63 0.95
CA HIS A 166 -2.14 -10.27 -0.09
C HIS A 166 -1.40 -10.37 -1.42
N VAL A 167 -0.70 -9.31 -1.85
CA VAL A 167 0.16 -9.36 -3.05
C VAL A 167 1.24 -10.43 -2.90
N PHE A 168 1.88 -10.52 -1.73
CA PHE A 168 2.92 -11.52 -1.47
C PHE A 168 2.39 -12.95 -1.54
N ILE A 169 1.23 -13.23 -0.92
CA ILE A 169 0.56 -14.54 -1.01
C ILE A 169 0.21 -14.85 -2.47
N GLY A 170 -0.28 -13.85 -3.22
CA GLY A 170 -0.55 -13.97 -4.65
C GLY A 170 0.69 -14.31 -5.46
N LEU A 171 1.87 -13.73 -5.15
CA LEU A 171 3.13 -14.07 -5.80
C LEU A 171 3.57 -15.52 -5.54
N ILE A 172 3.33 -16.06 -4.33
CA ILE A 172 3.59 -17.47 -4.03
C ILE A 172 2.70 -18.37 -4.90
N ALA A 173 1.41 -18.06 -4.97
CA ALA A 173 0.47 -18.79 -5.82
C ALA A 173 0.87 -18.71 -7.30
N LEU A 174 1.27 -17.52 -7.77
CA LEU A 174 1.73 -17.30 -9.13
C LEU A 174 3.01 -18.09 -9.46
N GLY A 175 3.95 -18.15 -8.52
CA GLY A 175 5.15 -18.99 -8.64
C GLY A 175 4.79 -20.47 -8.82
N TYR A 176 3.81 -20.96 -8.06
CA TYR A 176 3.28 -22.32 -8.26
C TYR A 176 2.65 -22.52 -9.65
N LEU A 177 1.87 -21.54 -10.15
CA LEU A 177 1.27 -21.61 -11.48
C LEU A 177 2.33 -21.64 -12.59
N ILE A 178 3.39 -20.84 -12.46
CA ILE A 178 4.52 -20.83 -13.41
C ILE A 178 5.23 -22.18 -13.40
N ALA A 179 5.51 -22.75 -12.22
CA ALA A 179 6.14 -24.06 -12.10
C ALA A 179 5.30 -25.16 -12.74
N LYS A 180 3.98 -25.16 -12.51
CA LYS A 180 3.03 -26.07 -13.13
C LYS A 180 2.95 -25.86 -14.64
N SER A 181 2.94 -24.61 -15.12
CA SER A 181 2.93 -24.28 -16.56
C SER A 181 4.14 -24.84 -17.30
N ASN A 182 5.32 -24.81 -16.65
CA ASN A 182 6.56 -25.35 -17.23
C ASN A 182 6.60 -26.89 -17.27
N LYS A 183 5.90 -27.55 -16.33
CA LYS A 183 5.91 -29.01 -16.22
C LYS A 183 4.83 -29.67 -17.08
N ASP A 184 3.60 -29.25 -16.89
CA ASP A 184 2.43 -29.94 -17.45
C ASP A 184 1.77 -29.16 -18.61
N GLY A 185 2.09 -27.85 -18.72
CA GLY A 185 1.41 -26.92 -19.62
C GLY A 185 -0.03 -26.62 -19.19
N TYR A 186 -0.59 -25.55 -19.75
CA TYR A 186 -1.99 -25.19 -19.60
C TYR A 186 -2.68 -25.25 -20.95
N ASN A 187 -3.86 -25.88 -20.99
CA ASN A 187 -4.68 -26.08 -22.16
C ASN A 187 -6.11 -25.60 -21.89
N GLU A 188 -6.95 -25.64 -22.92
CA GLU A 188 -8.37 -25.33 -22.82
C GLU A 188 -9.09 -26.14 -21.73
N GLU A 189 -8.66 -27.37 -21.45
CA GLU A 189 -9.25 -28.26 -20.44
C GLU A 189 -8.78 -27.95 -18.99
N ASN A 190 -7.60 -27.33 -18.82
CA ASN A 190 -6.94 -27.16 -17.52
C ASN A 190 -6.72 -25.68 -17.10
N HIS A 191 -7.44 -24.74 -17.70
CA HIS A 191 -7.24 -23.30 -17.44
C HIS A 191 -7.95 -22.76 -16.19
N GLU A 192 -8.84 -23.53 -15.56
CA GLU A 192 -9.65 -23.11 -14.41
C GLU A 192 -8.81 -22.52 -13.26
N THR A 193 -7.61 -23.07 -13.02
CA THR A 193 -6.72 -22.59 -11.96
C THR A 193 -6.20 -21.17 -12.27
N ILE A 194 -5.93 -20.85 -13.54
CA ILE A 194 -5.51 -19.50 -13.96
C ILE A 194 -6.70 -18.54 -13.84
N GLU A 195 -7.90 -18.97 -14.21
CA GLU A 195 -9.10 -18.16 -14.09
C GLU A 195 -9.40 -17.82 -12.63
N LEU A 196 -9.32 -18.81 -11.74
CA LEU A 196 -9.52 -18.64 -10.31
C LEU A 196 -8.47 -17.70 -9.68
N PHE A 197 -7.20 -17.84 -10.09
CA PHE A 197 -6.12 -16.94 -9.69
C PHE A 197 -6.36 -15.54 -10.23
N GLY A 198 -6.81 -15.40 -11.48
CA GLY A 198 -7.11 -14.12 -12.10
C GLY A 198 -8.17 -13.33 -11.32
N LEU A 199 -9.22 -13.97 -10.85
CA LEU A 199 -10.24 -13.34 -9.99
C LEU A 199 -9.63 -12.80 -8.69
N TYR A 200 -8.75 -13.57 -8.05
CA TYR A 200 -8.05 -13.14 -6.85
C TYR A 200 -7.15 -11.94 -7.13
N TRP A 201 -6.32 -12.03 -8.19
CA TRP A 201 -5.37 -10.97 -8.55
C TRP A 201 -6.06 -9.66 -8.91
N HIS A 202 -7.13 -9.72 -9.70
CA HIS A 202 -7.95 -8.55 -10.01
C HIS A 202 -8.59 -7.90 -8.78
N TYR A 203 -9.02 -8.71 -7.82
CA TYR A 203 -9.52 -8.21 -6.55
C TYR A 203 -8.43 -7.44 -5.78
N VAL A 204 -7.24 -8.01 -5.67
CA VAL A 204 -6.10 -7.36 -4.99
C VAL A 204 -5.75 -6.03 -5.67
N ASP A 205 -5.68 -6.00 -7.00
CA ASP A 205 -5.43 -4.78 -7.77
C ASP A 205 -6.53 -3.72 -7.55
N LEU A 206 -7.79 -4.15 -7.51
CA LEU A 206 -8.93 -3.27 -7.27
C LEU A 206 -8.86 -2.63 -5.88
N VAL A 207 -8.49 -3.38 -4.86
CA VAL A 207 -8.29 -2.84 -3.50
C VAL A 207 -7.23 -1.75 -3.51
N TRP A 208 -6.12 -1.92 -4.24
CA TRP A 208 -5.10 -0.88 -4.36
C TRP A 208 -5.62 0.40 -5.00
N VAL A 209 -6.46 0.28 -6.03
CA VAL A 209 -7.10 1.45 -6.69
C VAL A 209 -7.94 2.27 -5.71
N PHE A 210 -8.50 1.67 -4.65
CA PHE A 210 -9.16 2.40 -3.58
C PHE A 210 -8.17 2.90 -2.52
N VAL A 211 -7.23 2.09 -2.08
CA VAL A 211 -6.25 2.43 -1.04
C VAL A 211 -5.39 3.63 -1.48
N PHE A 212 -4.96 3.65 -2.74
CA PHE A 212 -4.12 4.72 -3.26
C PHE A 212 -4.74 6.12 -3.12
N PRO A 213 -5.97 6.41 -3.64
CA PRO A 213 -6.53 7.74 -3.50
C PRO A 213 -6.83 8.12 -2.05
N PHE A 214 -7.21 7.19 -1.19
CA PHE A 214 -7.53 7.49 0.20
C PHE A 214 -6.31 7.97 1.00
N PHE A 215 -5.14 7.43 0.73
CA PHE A 215 -3.93 7.78 1.50
C PHE A 215 -3.01 8.77 0.78
N TYR A 216 -3.02 8.82 -0.54
CA TYR A 216 -2.09 9.67 -1.30
C TYR A 216 -2.73 10.94 -1.87
N LEU A 217 -4.06 10.96 -2.05
CA LEU A 217 -4.75 12.11 -2.66
C LEU A 217 -5.69 12.84 -1.69
N TYR A 218 -6.25 12.16 -0.70
CA TYR A 218 -7.18 12.70 0.30
C TYR A 218 -6.48 13.00 1.61
#